data_07df0fae813ec96fa814aa4fe42855f4
#
_entry.id   07df0fae813ec96fa814aa4fe42855f4
#
_cell.length_a   1.000
_cell.length_b   1.000
_cell.length_c   1.000
_cell.angle_alpha   90.00
_cell.angle_beta   90.00
_cell.angle_gamma   90.00
#
_symmetry.space_group_name_H-M   'P 1'
#
loop_
_entity.id
_entity.type
_entity.pdbx_description
1 polymer ?
#
loop_
_entity_poly.entity_id
_entity_poly.type
_entity_poly.pdbx_seq_one_letter_code
_entity_poly.pdbx_strand_id
1 'polypeptide(L)' 'MTIEELRAYYGNCNQFGKRTRMSTSSFLNWVKWGYIPIASQYKLEILTEGELIARVSDTPLQEQIRRDINA' A
#
# COMPACT_ATOMS: atom_id res chain seq x y z
N MET A 1 -1.06 -6.08 -2.70
CA MET A 1 -2.42 -5.48 -2.58
C MET A 1 -2.61 -4.36 -3.58
N THR A 2 -3.86 -4.15 -3.98
CA THR A 2 -4.23 -3.07 -4.92
C THR A 2 -4.87 -1.91 -4.17
N ILE A 3 -5.01 -0.78 -4.88
CA ILE A 3 -5.73 0.39 -4.34
C ILE A 3 -7.19 0.02 -4.04
N GLU A 4 -7.81 -0.78 -4.90
CA GLU A 4 -9.20 -1.21 -4.72
C GLU A 4 -9.35 -2.05 -3.46
N GLU A 5 -8.44 -2.96 -3.20
CA GLU A 5 -8.42 -3.77 -1.97
C GLU A 5 -8.27 -2.88 -0.74
N LEU A 6 -7.38 -1.89 -0.81
CA LEU A 6 -7.14 -0.96 0.28
C LEU A 6 -8.41 -0.15 0.58
N ARG A 7 -9.08 0.36 -0.45
CA ARG A 7 -10.32 1.11 -0.31
C ARG A 7 -11.46 0.26 0.24
N ALA A 8 -11.55 -0.98 -0.21
CA ALA A 8 -12.57 -1.91 0.28
C ALA A 8 -12.40 -2.18 1.78
N TYR A 9 -11.15 -2.22 2.24
CA TYR A 9 -10.86 -2.49 3.65
C TYR A 9 -11.10 -1.27 4.56
N TYR A 10 -10.58 -0.09 4.17
CA TYR A 10 -10.62 1.11 5.01
C TYR A 10 -11.77 2.05 4.68
N GLY A 11 -12.29 2.02 3.47
CA GLY A 11 -13.36 2.90 3.01
C GLY A 11 -12.84 4.16 2.34
N ASN A 12 -12.26 5.08 3.11
CA ASN A 12 -11.75 6.35 2.57
C ASN A 12 -10.44 6.74 3.26
N CYS A 13 -9.80 7.81 2.77
CA CYS A 13 -8.50 8.22 3.28
C CYS A 13 -8.55 8.69 4.75
N ASN A 14 -9.68 9.25 5.18
CA ASN A 14 -9.82 9.66 6.58
C ASN A 14 -9.83 8.46 7.53
N GLN A 15 -10.57 7.42 7.18
CA GLN A 15 -10.61 6.17 7.95
C GLN A 15 -9.25 5.47 7.90
N PHE A 16 -8.60 5.45 6.74
CA PHE A 16 -7.25 4.93 6.60
C PHE A 16 -6.29 5.62 7.59
N GLY A 17 -6.29 6.95 7.60
CA GLY A 17 -5.41 7.71 8.49
C GLY A 17 -5.67 7.45 9.95
N LYS A 18 -6.95 7.41 10.35
CA LYS A 18 -7.34 7.17 11.74
C LYS A 18 -6.95 5.78 12.23
N ARG A 19 -7.13 4.76 11.37
CA ARG A 19 -6.94 3.36 11.76
C ARG A 19 -5.49 2.91 11.66
N THR A 20 -4.71 3.47 10.73
CA THR A 20 -3.31 3.07 10.53
C THR A 20 -2.32 4.03 11.18
N ARG A 21 -2.76 5.24 11.51
CA ARG A 21 -1.91 6.36 11.92
C ARG A 21 -0.88 6.75 10.88
N MET A 22 -1.05 6.28 9.64
CA MET A 22 -0.27 6.72 8.51
C MET A 22 -0.85 8.02 7.95
N SER A 23 -0.02 8.77 7.24
CA SER A 23 -0.45 10.04 6.64
C SER A 23 -1.53 9.80 5.58
N THR A 24 -2.59 10.62 5.61
CA THR A 24 -3.59 10.61 4.53
C THR A 24 -2.97 11.01 3.20
N SER A 25 -1.88 11.80 3.23
CA SER A 25 -1.12 12.14 2.02
C SER A 25 -0.54 10.91 1.34
N SER A 26 -0.10 9.92 2.11
CA SER A 26 0.39 8.65 1.55
C SER A 26 -0.70 7.95 0.75
N PHE A 27 -1.90 7.84 1.31
CA PHE A 27 -3.05 7.24 0.64
C PHE A 27 -3.34 7.96 -0.68
N LEU A 28 -3.40 9.30 -0.63
CA LEU A 28 -3.69 10.12 -1.83
C LEU A 28 -2.59 9.97 -2.88
N ASN A 29 -1.33 9.90 -2.47
CA ASN A 29 -0.22 9.67 -3.40
C ASN A 29 -0.32 8.31 -4.09
N TRP A 30 -0.67 7.26 -3.35
CA TRP A 30 -0.83 5.93 -3.93
C TRP A 30 -1.96 5.89 -4.96
N VAL A 31 -3.07 6.56 -4.65
CA VAL A 31 -4.18 6.68 -5.62
C VAL A 31 -3.71 7.41 -6.88
N LYS A 32 -2.93 8.49 -6.73
CA LYS A 32 -2.37 9.25 -7.84
C LYS A 32 -1.40 8.41 -8.67
N TRP A 33 -0.54 7.63 -8.01
CA TRP A 33 0.44 6.77 -8.69
C TRP A 33 -0.19 5.52 -9.29
N GLY A 34 -1.31 5.07 -8.75
CA GLY A 34 -1.99 3.86 -9.19
C GLY A 34 -1.47 2.57 -8.57
N TYR A 35 -0.61 2.67 -7.56
CA TYR A 35 -0.09 1.49 -6.84
C TYR A 35 0.36 1.87 -5.43
N ILE A 36 0.53 0.86 -4.57
CA ILE A 36 1.06 1.03 -3.22
C ILE A 36 2.51 0.51 -3.22
N PRO A 37 3.50 1.32 -2.80
CA PRO A 37 4.89 0.83 -2.70
C PRO A 37 4.98 -0.43 -1.85
N ILE A 38 5.86 -1.36 -2.25
CA ILE A 38 5.90 -2.68 -1.60
C ILE A 38 6.22 -2.62 -0.11
N ALA A 39 7.07 -1.69 0.31
CA ALA A 39 7.38 -1.51 1.73
C ALA A 39 6.13 -1.13 2.52
N SER A 40 5.27 -0.28 1.95
CA SER A 40 4.01 0.12 2.56
C SER A 40 3.02 -1.04 2.57
N GLN A 41 3.02 -1.87 1.52
CA GLN A 41 2.18 -3.06 1.48
C GLN A 41 2.52 -4.03 2.61
N TYR A 42 3.81 -4.26 2.89
CA TYR A 42 4.22 -5.12 4.00
C TYR A 42 3.77 -4.56 5.34
N LYS A 43 3.89 -3.25 5.52
CA LYS A 43 3.43 -2.60 6.74
C LYS A 43 1.92 -2.79 6.93
N LEU A 44 1.14 -2.62 5.87
CA LEU A 44 -0.31 -2.80 5.90
C LEU A 44 -0.70 -4.26 6.12
N GLU A 45 0.05 -5.21 5.58
CA GLU A 45 -0.19 -6.62 5.85
C GLU A 45 -0.06 -6.91 7.34
N ILE A 46 0.97 -6.37 7.98
CA ILE A 46 1.17 -6.53 9.42
C ILE A 46 0.05 -5.84 10.21
N LEU A 47 -0.29 -4.60 9.85
CA LEU A 47 -1.31 -3.82 10.53
C LEU A 47 -2.70 -4.44 10.44
N THR A 48 -2.99 -5.13 9.34
CA THR A 48 -4.30 -5.77 9.10
C THR A 48 -4.30 -7.26 9.49
N GLU A 49 -3.20 -7.74 10.06
CA GLU A 49 -3.05 -9.14 10.47
C GLU A 49 -3.31 -10.12 9.30
N GLY A 50 -2.84 -9.75 8.10
CA GLY A 50 -2.95 -10.58 6.92
C GLY A 50 -4.26 -10.43 6.14
N GLU A 51 -5.15 -9.55 6.55
CA GLU A 51 -6.37 -9.28 5.78
C GLU A 51 -6.05 -8.63 4.42
N LEU A 52 -5.02 -7.77 4.40
CA LEU A 52 -4.45 -7.26 3.16
C LEU A 52 -3.09 -7.93 2.96
N ILE A 53 -2.87 -8.49 1.78
CA ILE A 53 -1.67 -9.26 1.47
C ILE A 53 -0.77 -8.46 0.55
N ALA A 54 0.51 -8.30 0.93
CA ALA A 54 1.50 -7.64 0.11
C ALA A 54 1.83 -8.51 -1.12
N ARG A 55 1.86 -7.88 -2.31
CA ARG A 55 2.20 -8.55 -3.56
C ARG A 55 3.11 -7.65 -4.37
N VAL A 56 4.32 -8.11 -4.65
CA VAL A 56 5.27 -7.38 -5.49
C VAL A 56 4.70 -7.18 -6.90
N SER A 57 3.93 -8.15 -7.40
CA SER A 57 3.30 -8.07 -8.72
C SER A 57 2.30 -6.91 -8.86
N ASP A 58 1.83 -6.33 -7.75
CA ASP A 58 0.96 -5.17 -7.77
C ASP A 58 1.74 -3.85 -7.80
N THR A 59 3.07 -3.90 -7.95
CA THR A 59 3.92 -2.72 -8.12
C THR A 59 4.49 -2.68 -9.53
N PRO A 60 4.88 -1.48 -10.04
CA PRO A 60 5.49 -1.39 -11.36
C PRO A 60 6.81 -2.13 -11.44
N LEU A 61 7.15 -2.62 -12.64
CA LEU A 61 8.41 -3.33 -12.88
C LEU A 61 9.63 -2.51 -12.45
N GLN A 62 9.61 -1.21 -12.69
CA GLN A 62 10.71 -0.32 -12.32
C GLN A 62 10.97 -0.33 -10.80
N GLU A 63 9.92 -0.37 -10.00
CA GLU A 63 10.06 -0.44 -8.55
C GLU A 63 10.58 -1.80 -8.11
N GLN A 64 10.14 -2.86 -8.77
CA GLN A 64 10.63 -4.23 -8.50
C GLN A 64 12.13 -4.33 -8.80
N ILE A 65 12.58 -3.78 -9.93
CA ILE A 65 14.00 -3.77 -10.32
C ILE A 65 14.82 -2.96 -9.32
N ARG A 66 14.33 -1.78 -8.95
CA ARG A 66 15.02 -0.92 -7.98
C ARG A 66 15.21 -1.64 -6.65
N ARG A 67 14.20 -2.36 -6.21
CA ARG A 67 14.24 -3.15 -4.98
C ARG A 67 15.31 -4.24 -5.07
N ASP A 68 15.36 -4.96 -6.18
CA ASP A 68 16.34 -6.02 -6.39
C ASP A 68 17.78 -5.48 -6.37
N ILE A 69 18.01 -4.30 -6.96
CA ILE A 69 19.32 -3.65 -6.97
C ILE A 69 19.74 -3.24 -5.55
N ASN A 70 18.79 -2.79 -4.75
CA ASN A 70 19.05 -2.29 -3.39
C ASN A 70 19.03 -3.38 -2.32
N ALA A 71 18.65 -4.56 -2.70
CA ALA A 71 18.63 -5.69 -1.79
C ALA A 71 20.02 -6.32 -1.68
#